data_9539469d7a2f7b63173be8c4fc227f26
#
_entry.id   9539469d7a2f7b63173be8c4fc227f26
#
_cell.length_a   1.000
_cell.length_b   1.000
_cell.length_c   1.000
_cell.angle_alpha   90.00
_cell.angle_beta   90.00
_cell.angle_gamma   90.00
#
_symmetry.space_group_name_H-M   'P 1'
#
loop_
_entity.id
_entity.type
_entity.pdbx_description
1 polymer ?
#
loop_
_entity_poly.entity_id
_entity_poly.type
_entity_poly.pdbx_seq_one_letter_code
_entity_poly.pdbx_strand_id
1 'polypeptide(L)'
;MKLTAKIFLLLALSALLLTYSGCDRTKPPAPPDAEVQLGKLSKTWKATSVKKGDVVQAGFTNFTLKLEGVVGAASFGYVTTGRPALSPWLSSGNWTFDSDPLTSIIRDKGTPDTLNITYTVTEATLEITFNFQGTGYAGRVDNVKGQWVMTFGL
;
A
#
# COMPACT_ATOMS: atom_id res chain seq x y z
N MET A 1 68.69 27.40 -8.90
CA MET A 1 67.66 27.26 -7.83
C MET A 1 66.27 27.77 -8.16
N LYS A 2 66.02 28.58 -9.16
CA LYS A 2 64.65 29.10 -9.47
C LYS A 2 63.80 28.20 -10.35
N LEU A 3 64.41 27.27 -11.09
CA LEU A 3 63.70 26.35 -12.02
C LEU A 3 63.11 25.13 -11.30
N THR A 4 63.83 24.57 -10.33
CA THR A 4 63.38 23.43 -9.53
C THR A 4 62.19 23.75 -8.66
N ALA A 5 62.11 24.97 -8.10
CA ALA A 5 60.97 25.40 -7.30
C ALA A 5 59.68 25.53 -8.11
N LYS A 6 59.76 25.94 -9.39
CA LYS A 6 58.57 26.02 -10.26
C LYS A 6 58.06 24.66 -10.69
N ILE A 7 58.90 23.67 -10.83
CA ILE A 7 58.49 22.28 -11.17
C ILE A 7 57.82 21.62 -9.98
N PHE A 8 58.29 21.84 -8.77
CA PHE A 8 57.63 21.36 -7.55
C PHE A 8 56.28 21.97 -7.32
N LEU A 9 56.12 23.26 -7.61
CA LEU A 9 54.82 23.97 -7.47
C LEU A 9 53.78 23.44 -8.47
N LEU A 10 54.19 23.16 -9.71
CA LEU A 10 53.29 22.59 -10.75
C LEU A 10 52.89 21.14 -10.45
N LEU A 11 53.79 20.34 -9.89
CA LEU A 11 53.47 18.97 -9.46
C LEU A 11 52.54 18.94 -8.24
N ALA A 12 52.71 19.87 -7.30
CA ALA A 12 51.78 19.99 -6.15
C ALA A 12 50.38 20.46 -6.56
N LEU A 13 50.28 21.34 -7.55
CA LEU A 13 48.96 21.82 -8.04
C LEU A 13 48.23 20.75 -8.86
N SER A 14 48.96 19.88 -9.60
CA SER A 14 48.32 18.76 -10.32
C SER A 14 47.84 17.65 -9.37
N ALA A 15 48.50 17.42 -8.25
CA ALA A 15 48.05 16.45 -7.24
C ALA A 15 46.76 16.92 -6.52
N LEU A 16 46.57 18.22 -6.37
CA LEU A 16 45.37 18.79 -5.73
C LEU A 16 44.10 18.68 -6.62
N LEU A 17 44.28 18.63 -7.96
CA LEU A 17 43.16 18.50 -8.90
C LEU A 17 42.63 17.07 -9.02
N LEU A 18 43.42 16.05 -8.61
CA LEU A 18 43.01 14.65 -8.66
C LEU A 18 42.13 14.22 -7.47
N THR A 19 42.09 15.00 -6.41
CA THR A 19 41.24 14.69 -5.23
C THR A 19 39.80 15.16 -5.36
N TYR A 20 39.46 15.89 -6.43
CA TYR A 20 38.09 16.29 -6.72
C TYR A 20 37.31 15.30 -7.60
N SER A 21 37.85 14.09 -7.81
CA SER A 21 37.10 13.02 -8.48
C SER A 21 35.97 12.58 -7.57
N GLY A 22 34.83 13.22 -7.78
CA GLY A 22 33.51 12.95 -7.37
C GLY A 22 33.27 11.77 -6.42
N CYS A 23 32.83 12.05 -5.22
CA CYS A 23 31.85 11.15 -4.61
C CYS A 23 30.69 11.03 -5.59
N ASP A 24 30.71 9.98 -6.39
CA ASP A 24 29.53 9.46 -7.05
C ASP A 24 28.57 9.12 -5.91
N ARG A 25 27.65 10.06 -5.61
CA ARG A 25 26.55 9.80 -4.68
C ARG A 25 25.70 8.76 -5.40
N THR A 26 26.07 7.51 -5.24
CA THR A 26 25.21 6.39 -5.65
C THR A 26 23.85 6.69 -5.05
N LYS A 27 22.88 7.01 -5.93
CA LYS A 27 21.51 7.22 -5.54
C LYS A 27 21.09 6.03 -4.67
N PRO A 28 20.54 6.25 -3.47
CA PRO A 28 20.07 5.14 -2.65
C PRO A 28 19.23 4.18 -3.51
N PRO A 29 19.35 2.86 -3.34
CA PRO A 29 18.50 1.93 -4.05
C PRO A 29 17.04 2.29 -3.85
N ALA A 30 16.22 2.15 -4.90
CA ALA A 30 14.79 2.39 -4.80
C ALA A 30 14.19 1.47 -3.71
N PRO A 31 13.25 1.98 -2.90
CA PRO A 31 12.60 1.14 -1.90
C PRO A 31 11.87 -0.03 -2.60
N PRO A 32 11.75 -1.20 -1.95
CA PRO A 32 10.99 -2.32 -2.48
C PRO A 32 9.54 -1.92 -2.81
N ASP A 33 8.95 -2.53 -3.83
CA ASP A 33 7.57 -2.25 -4.26
C ASP A 33 6.57 -2.35 -3.11
N ALA A 34 6.73 -3.33 -2.23
CA ALA A 34 5.89 -3.49 -1.04
C ALA A 34 5.92 -2.26 -0.10
N GLU A 35 7.08 -1.63 0.10
CA GLU A 35 7.19 -0.43 0.94
C GLU A 35 6.52 0.78 0.29
N VAL A 36 6.67 0.92 -1.02
CA VAL A 36 6.00 1.98 -1.79
C VAL A 36 4.48 1.82 -1.71
N GLN A 37 3.98 0.60 -1.92
CA GLN A 37 2.56 0.31 -1.85
C GLN A 37 2.01 0.44 -0.42
N LEU A 38 2.79 0.01 0.59
CA LEU A 38 2.42 0.20 1.99
C LEU A 38 2.18 1.67 2.32
N GLY A 39 3.06 2.57 1.87
CA GLY A 39 2.91 4.02 2.05
C GLY A 39 1.64 4.57 1.38
N LYS A 40 1.28 4.07 0.21
CA LYS A 40 0.04 4.47 -0.47
C LYS A 40 -1.21 3.92 0.22
N LEU A 41 -1.19 2.66 0.64
CA LEU A 41 -2.33 1.97 1.27
C LEU A 41 -2.62 2.44 2.69
N SER A 42 -1.59 2.77 3.48
CA SER A 42 -1.69 3.09 4.92
C SER A 42 -2.30 4.47 5.16
N LYS A 43 -3.59 4.59 4.87
CA LYS A 43 -4.41 5.81 4.99
C LYS A 43 -5.81 5.48 5.50
N THR A 44 -6.59 6.51 5.76
CA THR A 44 -8.03 6.37 6.02
C THR A 44 -8.79 6.67 4.73
N TRP A 45 -9.43 5.67 4.20
CA TRP A 45 -10.15 5.68 2.94
C TRP A 45 -11.65 5.82 3.17
N LYS A 46 -12.32 6.78 2.52
CA LYS A 46 -13.76 6.97 2.59
C LYS A 46 -14.40 6.41 1.33
N ALA A 47 -15.41 5.55 1.48
CA ALA A 47 -16.11 4.98 0.33
C ALA A 47 -16.82 6.06 -0.51
N THR A 48 -16.58 6.03 -1.81
CA THR A 48 -17.23 6.87 -2.81
C THR A 48 -18.22 6.05 -3.65
N SER A 49 -17.94 4.76 -3.85
CA SER A 49 -18.85 3.84 -4.53
C SER A 49 -18.64 2.43 -4.00
N VAL A 50 -19.73 1.71 -3.77
CA VAL A 50 -19.69 0.29 -3.39
C VAL A 50 -20.69 -0.46 -4.25
N LYS A 51 -20.23 -1.49 -4.96
CA LYS A 51 -21.04 -2.34 -5.84
C LYS A 51 -20.92 -3.80 -5.45
N LYS A 52 -21.99 -4.53 -5.60
CA LYS A 52 -22.01 -6.00 -5.60
C LYS A 52 -22.53 -6.48 -6.95
N GLY A 53 -21.67 -7.13 -7.74
CA GLY A 53 -21.89 -7.23 -9.18
C GLY A 53 -22.02 -5.82 -9.79
N ASP A 54 -23.06 -5.61 -10.57
CA ASP A 54 -23.33 -4.30 -11.19
C ASP A 54 -24.24 -3.38 -10.35
N VAL A 55 -24.69 -3.85 -9.16
CA VAL A 55 -25.65 -3.14 -8.33
C VAL A 55 -24.97 -2.31 -7.26
N VAL A 56 -25.22 -0.99 -7.27
CA VAL A 56 -24.76 -0.08 -6.21
C VAL A 56 -25.44 -0.42 -4.89
N GLN A 57 -24.64 -0.56 -3.84
CA GLN A 57 -25.11 -0.92 -2.51
C GLN A 57 -25.36 0.33 -1.67
N ALA A 58 -26.57 0.44 -1.14
CA ALA A 58 -26.94 1.49 -0.19
C ALA A 58 -26.27 1.24 1.19
N GLY A 59 -26.16 2.30 2.00
CA GLY A 59 -25.70 2.21 3.38
C GLY A 59 -24.18 2.35 3.57
N PHE A 60 -23.41 2.54 2.50
CA PHE A 60 -21.96 2.74 2.58
C PHE A 60 -21.50 4.21 2.54
N THR A 61 -22.43 5.17 2.61
CA THR A 61 -22.11 6.61 2.52
C THR A 61 -21.11 7.09 3.58
N ASN A 62 -21.17 6.50 4.77
CA ASN A 62 -20.27 6.83 5.89
C ASN A 62 -19.22 5.75 6.14
N PHE A 63 -19.10 4.80 5.22
CA PHE A 63 -18.13 3.72 5.37
C PHE A 63 -16.71 4.25 5.18
N THR A 64 -15.86 3.98 6.16
CA THR A 64 -14.42 4.23 6.06
C THR A 64 -13.65 2.95 6.30
N LEU A 65 -12.53 2.82 5.60
CA LEU A 65 -11.55 1.76 5.76
C LEU A 65 -10.21 2.40 6.10
N LYS A 66 -9.75 2.25 7.33
CA LYS A 66 -8.39 2.62 7.73
C LYS A 66 -7.50 1.40 7.56
N LEU A 67 -6.52 1.48 6.68
CA LEU A 67 -5.43 0.53 6.56
C LEU A 67 -4.24 1.07 7.33
N GLU A 68 -3.67 0.27 8.21
CA GLU A 68 -2.47 0.60 8.98
C GLU A 68 -1.29 -0.23 8.47
N GLY A 69 -0.08 0.32 8.52
CA GLY A 69 1.10 -0.41 8.11
C GLY A 69 2.38 0.21 8.67
N VAL A 70 3.32 -0.67 9.01
CA VAL A 70 4.66 -0.30 9.46
C VAL A 70 5.66 -1.12 8.67
N VAL A 71 6.63 -0.46 8.05
CA VAL A 71 7.70 -1.13 7.28
C VAL A 71 8.39 -2.19 8.13
N GLY A 72 8.58 -3.38 7.57
CA GLY A 72 9.22 -4.52 8.24
C GLY A 72 8.28 -5.41 9.06
N ALA A 73 7.01 -5.03 9.24
CA ALA A 73 6.03 -5.92 9.88
C ALA A 73 5.55 -7.01 8.91
N ALA A 74 5.27 -8.21 9.44
CA ALA A 74 4.77 -9.35 8.66
C ALA A 74 3.27 -9.24 8.35
N SER A 75 2.51 -8.49 9.13
CA SER A 75 1.10 -8.20 8.89
C SER A 75 0.74 -6.83 9.46
N PHE A 76 -0.36 -6.28 8.99
CA PHE A 76 -0.81 -4.92 9.26
C PHE A 76 -2.25 -4.93 9.76
N GLY A 77 -2.67 -3.89 10.48
CA GLY A 77 -4.03 -3.75 10.98
C GLY A 77 -4.96 -3.08 9.98
N TYR A 78 -6.26 -3.35 10.09
CA TYR A 78 -7.30 -2.51 9.51
C TYR A 78 -8.43 -2.26 10.52
N VAL A 79 -9.10 -1.12 10.34
CA VAL A 79 -10.30 -0.76 11.10
C VAL A 79 -11.32 -0.17 10.13
N THR A 80 -12.60 -0.54 10.30
CA THR A 80 -13.72 0.04 9.54
C THR A 80 -14.67 0.80 10.45
N THR A 81 -15.23 1.90 9.94
CA THR A 81 -16.31 2.63 10.60
C THR A 81 -17.48 2.88 9.63
N GLY A 82 -18.65 3.23 10.13
CA GLY A 82 -19.82 3.46 9.29
C GLY A 82 -20.28 2.25 8.49
N ARG A 83 -19.97 1.07 8.94
CA ARG A 83 -20.23 -0.20 8.27
C ARG A 83 -21.73 -0.54 8.34
N PRO A 84 -22.42 -0.78 7.20
CA PRO A 84 -23.78 -1.29 7.24
C PRO A 84 -23.84 -2.73 7.73
N ALA A 85 -25.01 -3.18 8.19
CA ALA A 85 -25.19 -4.54 8.70
C ALA A 85 -24.86 -5.64 7.68
N LEU A 86 -24.97 -5.36 6.39
CA LEU A 86 -24.68 -6.29 5.30
C LEU A 86 -23.28 -6.06 4.67
N SER A 87 -22.35 -5.52 5.42
CA SER A 87 -20.99 -5.34 4.93
C SER A 87 -20.22 -6.68 4.89
N PRO A 88 -19.45 -6.95 3.83
CA PRO A 88 -18.50 -8.08 3.81
C PRO A 88 -17.24 -7.83 4.64
N TRP A 89 -17.06 -6.61 5.18
CA TRP A 89 -15.96 -6.23 6.03
C TRP A 89 -16.29 -6.40 7.51
N LEU A 90 -15.33 -6.91 8.28
CA LEU A 90 -15.38 -6.91 9.75
C LEU A 90 -15.07 -5.50 10.28
N SER A 91 -15.32 -5.27 11.57
CA SER A 91 -15.01 -3.99 12.23
C SER A 91 -13.50 -3.71 12.29
N SER A 92 -12.71 -4.75 12.43
CA SER A 92 -11.24 -4.71 12.44
C SER A 92 -10.69 -6.08 12.16
N GLY A 93 -9.41 -6.14 11.81
CA GLY A 93 -8.68 -7.37 11.56
C GLY A 93 -7.26 -7.07 11.06
N ASN A 94 -6.69 -8.02 10.36
CA ASN A 94 -5.34 -7.89 9.81
C ASN A 94 -5.35 -8.02 8.30
N TRP A 95 -4.32 -7.49 7.66
CA TRP A 95 -4.05 -7.69 6.26
C TRP A 95 -2.55 -7.87 6.01
N THR A 96 -2.20 -8.47 4.89
CA THR A 96 -0.82 -8.64 4.44
C THR A 96 -0.79 -8.55 2.92
N PHE A 97 0.36 -8.23 2.36
CA PHE A 97 0.55 -8.42 0.92
C PHE A 97 0.46 -9.90 0.55
N ASP A 98 -0.04 -10.16 -0.64
CA ASP A 98 0.05 -11.46 -1.28
C ASP A 98 1.39 -11.58 -2.05
N SER A 99 1.51 -12.56 -2.91
CA SER A 99 2.72 -12.81 -3.73
C SER A 99 3.10 -11.63 -4.64
N ASP A 100 2.12 -10.86 -5.11
CA ASP A 100 2.32 -9.62 -5.86
C ASP A 100 1.86 -8.40 -5.05
N PRO A 101 2.77 -7.69 -4.39
CA PRO A 101 2.44 -6.53 -3.59
C PRO A 101 1.93 -5.32 -4.40
N LEU A 102 2.05 -5.32 -5.73
CA LEU A 102 1.56 -4.23 -6.57
C LEU A 102 0.04 -4.28 -6.78
N THR A 103 -0.55 -5.47 -6.69
CA THR A 103 -1.95 -5.69 -7.11
C THR A 103 -2.80 -6.43 -6.10
N SER A 104 -2.22 -7.11 -5.09
CA SER A 104 -2.99 -8.00 -4.23
C SER A 104 -2.59 -7.99 -2.77
N ILE A 105 -3.62 -8.09 -1.92
CA ILE A 105 -3.51 -8.25 -0.47
C ILE A 105 -4.42 -9.38 0.00
N ILE A 106 -4.10 -9.93 1.16
CA ILE A 106 -4.92 -10.93 1.84
C ILE A 106 -5.39 -10.34 3.17
N ARG A 107 -6.70 -10.27 3.35
CA ARG A 107 -7.34 -9.90 4.60
C ARG A 107 -7.49 -11.15 5.48
N ASP A 108 -7.21 -11.02 6.78
CA ASP A 108 -7.41 -12.02 7.83
C ASP A 108 -6.82 -13.39 7.48
N LYS A 109 -5.60 -13.41 6.89
CA LYS A 109 -4.90 -14.61 6.43
C LYS A 109 -4.80 -15.67 7.52
N GLY A 110 -5.18 -16.90 7.19
CA GLY A 110 -5.12 -18.04 8.11
C GLY A 110 -6.31 -18.16 9.07
N THR A 111 -7.35 -17.35 8.89
CA THR A 111 -8.61 -17.41 9.64
C THR A 111 -9.76 -17.86 8.72
N PRO A 112 -10.94 -18.24 9.29
CA PRO A 112 -12.15 -18.50 8.48
C PRO A 112 -12.61 -17.30 7.66
N ASP A 113 -12.21 -16.08 8.02
CA ASP A 113 -12.54 -14.83 7.36
C ASP A 113 -11.50 -14.40 6.32
N THR A 114 -10.56 -15.29 5.96
CA THR A 114 -9.53 -15.04 4.94
C THR A 114 -10.19 -14.60 3.64
N LEU A 115 -9.72 -13.47 3.07
CA LEU A 115 -10.23 -12.92 1.83
C LEU A 115 -9.10 -12.40 0.95
N ASN A 116 -8.99 -12.94 -0.26
CA ASN A 116 -8.07 -12.44 -1.28
C ASN A 116 -8.69 -11.21 -1.94
N ILE A 117 -7.93 -10.15 -2.04
CA ILE A 117 -8.37 -8.84 -2.54
C ILE A 117 -7.38 -8.37 -3.59
N THR A 118 -7.87 -8.06 -4.78
CA THR A 118 -7.10 -7.28 -5.76
C THR A 118 -7.36 -5.80 -5.55
N TYR A 119 -6.34 -4.97 -5.80
CA TYR A 119 -6.46 -3.54 -5.61
C TYR A 119 -5.72 -2.72 -6.67
N THR A 120 -6.16 -1.49 -6.82
CA THR A 120 -5.45 -0.41 -7.50
C THR A 120 -5.41 0.80 -6.59
N VAL A 121 -4.24 1.38 -6.37
CA VAL A 121 -4.08 2.52 -5.47
C VAL A 121 -3.25 3.64 -6.11
N THR A 122 -3.74 4.86 -5.93
CA THR A 122 -3.02 6.10 -6.22
C THR A 122 -2.79 6.88 -4.92
N GLU A 123 -2.28 8.10 -5.00
CA GLU A 123 -2.15 8.96 -3.82
C GLU A 123 -3.50 9.38 -3.21
N ALA A 124 -4.57 9.39 -4.00
CA ALA A 124 -5.87 9.92 -3.61
C ALA A 124 -7.04 8.94 -3.73
N THR A 125 -6.85 7.82 -4.42
CA THR A 125 -7.92 6.84 -4.68
C THR A 125 -7.45 5.43 -4.40
N LEU A 126 -8.38 4.61 -3.92
CA LEU A 126 -8.20 3.17 -3.75
C LEU A 126 -9.42 2.46 -4.34
N GLU A 127 -9.19 1.50 -5.21
CA GLU A 127 -10.21 0.55 -5.63
C GLU A 127 -9.81 -0.85 -5.17
N ILE A 128 -10.75 -1.58 -4.58
CA ILE A 128 -10.57 -2.97 -4.18
C ILE A 128 -11.66 -3.83 -4.80
N THR A 129 -11.27 -5.02 -5.24
CA THR A 129 -12.17 -6.02 -5.81
C THR A 129 -11.94 -7.37 -5.13
N PHE A 130 -13.01 -8.04 -4.76
CA PHE A 130 -12.95 -9.37 -4.16
C PHE A 130 -14.25 -10.14 -4.38
N ASN A 131 -14.16 -11.48 -4.26
CA ASN A 131 -15.33 -12.35 -4.27
C ASN A 131 -15.58 -12.88 -2.86
N PHE A 132 -16.64 -12.40 -2.22
CA PHE A 132 -17.00 -12.79 -0.86
C PHE A 132 -17.84 -14.08 -0.89
N GLN A 133 -17.34 -15.13 -0.24
CA GLN A 133 -18.00 -16.45 -0.14
C GLN A 133 -18.40 -16.79 1.31
N GLY A 134 -18.11 -15.89 2.26
CA GLY A 134 -18.40 -16.11 3.67
C GLY A 134 -19.87 -16.40 3.94
N THR A 135 -20.13 -16.99 5.10
CA THR A 135 -21.48 -17.43 5.51
C THR A 135 -22.46 -16.28 5.75
N GLY A 136 -21.99 -15.03 5.68
CA GLY A 136 -22.84 -13.86 5.95
C GLY A 136 -23.36 -13.83 7.38
N TYR A 137 -24.31 -12.96 7.65
CA TYR A 137 -24.97 -12.87 8.94
C TYR A 137 -26.12 -13.87 9.03
N ALA A 138 -26.37 -14.40 10.25
CA ALA A 138 -27.47 -15.35 10.49
C ALA A 138 -28.80 -14.81 9.89
N GLY A 139 -29.46 -15.62 9.07
CA GLY A 139 -30.71 -15.29 8.39
C GLY A 139 -30.59 -14.48 7.08
N ARG A 140 -29.36 -14.12 6.61
CA ARG A 140 -29.11 -13.33 5.39
C ARG A 140 -27.89 -13.77 4.61
N VAL A 141 -27.64 -15.06 4.58
CA VAL A 141 -26.41 -15.70 4.05
C VAL A 141 -26.12 -15.29 2.60
N ASP A 142 -27.11 -15.19 1.76
CA ASP A 142 -26.91 -14.97 0.31
C ASP A 142 -26.81 -13.48 -0.08
N ASN A 143 -27.23 -12.58 0.79
CA ASN A 143 -27.22 -11.15 0.46
C ASN A 143 -25.84 -10.51 0.42
N VAL A 144 -24.82 -11.13 1.03
CA VAL A 144 -23.45 -10.61 1.08
C VAL A 144 -22.53 -11.33 0.10
N LYS A 145 -22.86 -12.57 -0.30
CA LYS A 145 -22.05 -13.35 -1.25
C LYS A 145 -22.00 -12.71 -2.63
N GLY A 146 -20.87 -12.86 -3.29
CA GLY A 146 -20.64 -12.40 -4.66
C GLY A 146 -19.45 -11.49 -4.81
N GLN A 147 -19.30 -10.98 -6.02
CA GLN A 147 -18.22 -10.06 -6.35
C GLN A 147 -18.54 -8.64 -5.85
N TRP A 148 -17.58 -8.06 -5.17
CA TRP A 148 -17.63 -6.70 -4.67
C TRP A 148 -16.56 -5.84 -5.33
N VAL A 149 -16.94 -4.62 -5.67
CA VAL A 149 -16.03 -3.54 -6.09
C VAL A 149 -16.29 -2.35 -5.19
N MET A 150 -15.26 -1.89 -4.49
CA MET A 150 -15.34 -0.74 -3.59
C MET A 150 -14.33 0.30 -4.02
N THR A 151 -14.79 1.50 -4.30
CA THR A 151 -13.96 2.65 -4.66
C THR A 151 -13.98 3.65 -3.51
N PHE A 152 -12.79 4.17 -3.19
CA PHE A 152 -12.58 5.08 -2.08
C PHE A 152 -11.81 6.32 -2.53
N GLY A 153 -12.00 7.42 -1.80
CA GLY A 153 -11.20 8.62 -1.83
C GLY A 153 -10.64 8.97 -0.45
N LEU A 154 -9.80 9.98 -0.37
CA LEU A 154 -9.31 10.55 0.89
C LEU A 154 -10.29 11.55 1.46
#